data_2851c12b39c5c1311b0624893bc7f9fa
#
_entry.id   2851c12b39c5c1311b0624893bc7f9fa
#
_cell.length_a   1.000
_cell.length_b   1.000
_cell.length_c   1.000
_cell.angle_alpha   90.00
_cell.angle_beta   90.00
_cell.angle_gamma   90.00
#
_symmetry.space_group_name_H-M   'P 1'
#
loop_
_entity.id
_entity.type
_entity.pdbx_description
1 polymer ?
#
loop_
_entity_poly.entity_id
_entity_poly.type
_entity_poly.pdbx_seq_one_letter_code
_entity_poly.pdbx_strand_id
1 'polypeptide(L)'
;MSRLNEIGFDFENDLLVAVGDLVDRGIQNIECVDLLNEDWFTSVRGNHEDLCIQGIDDQAARNCHISNGGEWFYNELSPGDQERMVEQFKELPIALEVNHNGKKYGFVHGHIEQNDWNEFARNEGVSVFRDPAQLAMWGRERLNSDNLQYTHVKGIDAVIMGHTVTEKPFKRDNCYYIDTGAVHWATLTILDLETV
;
A
#
# COMPACT_ATOMS: atom_id res chain seq x y z
N MET A 1 17.16 -1.90 3.28
CA MET A 1 18.18 -3.00 3.15
C MET A 1 18.73 -3.46 4.50
N SER A 2 19.24 -2.58 5.40
CA SER A 2 19.78 -3.04 6.70
C SER A 2 18.80 -3.92 7.49
N ARG A 3 17.53 -3.50 7.55
CA ARG A 3 16.50 -4.26 8.29
C ARG A 3 16.20 -5.64 7.70
N LEU A 4 16.24 -5.82 6.39
CA LEU A 4 16.08 -7.12 5.74
C LEU A 4 17.24 -8.06 6.10
N ASN A 5 18.47 -7.55 6.08
CA ASN A 5 19.63 -8.33 6.51
C ASN A 5 19.57 -8.74 7.99
N GLU A 6 19.08 -7.85 8.88
CA GLU A 6 18.92 -8.15 10.31
C GLU A 6 17.94 -9.30 10.59
N ILE A 7 16.87 -9.42 9.79
CA ILE A 7 15.88 -10.49 9.93
C ILE A 7 16.24 -11.75 9.15
N GLY A 8 17.37 -11.74 8.40
CA GLY A 8 17.81 -12.90 7.63
C GLY A 8 17.03 -13.14 6.34
N PHE A 9 16.49 -12.08 5.73
CA PHE A 9 15.76 -12.16 4.46
C PHE A 9 16.64 -12.75 3.35
N ASP A 10 16.14 -13.77 2.66
CA ASP A 10 16.81 -14.45 1.56
C ASP A 10 16.34 -13.86 0.21
N PHE A 11 17.16 -13.00 -0.38
CA PHE A 11 16.86 -12.30 -1.64
C PHE A 11 16.67 -13.22 -2.86
N GLU A 12 17.03 -14.52 -2.76
CA GLU A 12 16.83 -15.50 -3.84
C GLU A 12 15.52 -16.27 -3.67
N ASN A 13 14.99 -16.41 -2.43
CA ASN A 13 13.87 -17.29 -2.14
C ASN A 13 12.69 -16.61 -1.46
N ASP A 14 12.88 -15.45 -0.81
CA ASP A 14 11.81 -14.72 -0.14
C ASP A 14 11.20 -13.64 -1.04
N LEU A 15 9.93 -13.30 -0.80
CA LEU A 15 9.22 -12.19 -1.44
C LEU A 15 8.81 -11.16 -0.39
N LEU A 16 9.23 -9.92 -0.59
CA LEU A 16 8.78 -8.78 0.19
C LEU A 16 7.62 -8.07 -0.53
N VAL A 17 6.47 -7.99 0.13
CA VAL A 17 5.29 -7.27 -0.37
C VAL A 17 5.10 -5.98 0.43
N ALA A 18 5.23 -4.84 -0.24
CA ALA A 18 4.90 -3.55 0.36
C ALA A 18 3.40 -3.24 0.24
N VAL A 19 2.89 -2.46 1.18
CA VAL A 19 1.47 -2.08 1.22
C VAL A 19 1.22 -0.68 0.61
N GLY A 20 2.07 -0.24 -0.33
CA GLY A 20 1.98 1.05 -1.00
C GLY A 20 2.70 2.17 -0.25
N ASP A 21 2.59 3.39 -0.77
CA ASP A 21 3.25 4.61 -0.28
C ASP A 21 4.78 4.44 -0.24
N LEU A 22 5.36 4.04 -1.37
CA LEU A 22 6.81 3.88 -1.55
C LEU A 22 7.53 5.22 -1.61
N VAL A 23 6.80 6.30 -1.89
CA VAL A 23 7.33 7.64 -2.14
C VAL A 23 6.76 8.67 -1.18
N ASP A 24 7.32 9.87 -1.28
CA ASP A 24 6.98 11.09 -0.54
C ASP A 24 7.50 11.15 0.90
N ARG A 25 7.72 12.38 1.35
CA ARG A 25 8.21 12.75 2.70
C ARG A 25 9.61 12.24 3.03
N GLY A 26 10.03 11.12 2.42
CA GLY A 26 11.38 10.57 2.57
C GLY A 26 12.38 11.24 1.63
N ILE A 27 13.68 10.89 1.80
CA ILE A 27 14.77 11.40 0.96
C ILE A 27 15.24 10.36 -0.06
N GLN A 28 14.72 9.14 -0.02
CA GLN A 28 15.15 8.01 -0.85
C GLN A 28 14.01 7.53 -1.76
N ASN A 29 13.25 8.48 -2.32
CA ASN A 29 12.09 8.15 -3.16
C ASN A 29 12.46 7.32 -4.39
N ILE A 30 13.52 7.72 -5.09
CA ILE A 30 13.97 7.03 -6.31
C ILE A 30 14.45 5.61 -5.96
N GLU A 31 15.26 5.46 -4.92
CA GLU A 31 15.76 4.16 -4.48
C GLU A 31 14.62 3.21 -4.03
N CYS A 32 13.54 3.75 -3.43
CA CYS A 32 12.37 2.95 -3.10
C CYS A 32 11.62 2.48 -4.35
N VAL A 33 11.48 3.33 -5.36
CA VAL A 33 10.87 2.95 -6.65
C VAL A 33 11.74 1.97 -7.41
N ASP A 34 13.06 2.11 -7.36
CA ASP A 34 13.98 1.18 -8.01
C ASP A 34 13.85 -0.26 -7.49
N LEU A 35 13.36 -0.47 -6.26
CA LEU A 35 13.05 -1.80 -5.74
C LEU A 35 11.99 -2.54 -6.57
N LEU A 36 11.12 -1.83 -7.27
CA LEU A 36 10.13 -2.45 -8.16
C LEU A 36 10.75 -3.21 -9.36
N ASN A 37 12.05 -3.03 -9.61
CA ASN A 37 12.78 -3.77 -10.64
C ASN A 37 13.41 -5.06 -10.08
N GLU A 38 13.29 -5.33 -8.80
CA GLU A 38 13.85 -6.50 -8.13
C GLU A 38 12.83 -7.65 -8.09
N ASP A 39 13.24 -8.86 -8.42
CA ASP A 39 12.37 -10.05 -8.46
C ASP A 39 11.82 -10.42 -7.07
N TRP A 40 12.52 -10.02 -6.00
CA TRP A 40 12.14 -10.30 -4.61
C TRP A 40 11.22 -9.24 -3.99
N PHE A 41 10.83 -8.19 -4.76
CA PHE A 41 10.02 -7.08 -4.25
C PHE A 41 8.79 -6.82 -5.11
N THR A 42 7.66 -6.57 -4.47
CA THR A 42 6.45 -6.07 -5.12
C THR A 42 5.67 -5.16 -4.18
N SER A 43 4.71 -4.42 -4.71
CA SER A 43 3.85 -3.52 -3.92
C SER A 43 2.42 -3.48 -4.46
N VAL A 44 1.47 -3.16 -3.60
CA VAL A 44 0.20 -2.61 -4.05
C VAL A 44 0.35 -1.10 -4.25
N ARG A 45 -0.54 -0.48 -5.04
CA ARG A 45 -0.56 0.96 -5.23
C ARG A 45 -1.12 1.65 -3.99
N GLY A 46 -0.38 2.62 -3.44
CA GLY A 46 -0.86 3.54 -2.42
C GLY A 46 -1.42 4.84 -3.02
N ASN A 47 -1.98 5.67 -2.17
CA ASN A 47 -2.50 6.96 -2.61
C ASN A 47 -1.38 7.93 -3.02
N HIS A 48 -0.17 7.78 -2.54
CA HIS A 48 0.98 8.59 -2.95
C HIS A 48 1.42 8.27 -4.38
N GLU A 49 1.48 7.02 -4.78
CA GLU A 49 1.70 6.62 -6.17
C GLU A 49 0.58 7.12 -7.09
N ASP A 50 -0.68 7.04 -6.65
CA ASP A 50 -1.84 7.52 -7.40
C ASP A 50 -1.83 9.05 -7.58
N LEU A 51 -1.37 9.81 -6.58
CA LEU A 51 -1.16 11.25 -6.67
C LEU A 51 -0.07 11.62 -7.68
N CYS A 52 1.01 10.84 -7.80
CA CYS A 52 2.01 11.02 -8.87
C CYS A 52 1.36 10.84 -10.25
N ILE A 53 0.54 9.80 -10.42
CA ILE A 53 -0.15 9.51 -11.69
C ILE A 53 -1.10 10.65 -12.06
N GLN A 54 -1.99 11.03 -11.16
CA GLN A 54 -3.01 12.03 -11.43
C GLN A 54 -2.44 13.44 -11.56
N GLY A 55 -1.42 13.77 -10.77
CA GLY A 55 -0.81 15.11 -10.72
C GLY A 55 -0.06 15.52 -11.98
N ILE A 56 0.15 14.62 -12.95
CA ILE A 56 0.70 14.99 -14.28
C ILE A 56 -0.29 15.90 -15.02
N ASP A 57 -1.56 15.51 -15.07
CA ASP A 57 -2.56 16.17 -15.91
C ASP A 57 -3.62 16.96 -15.11
N ASP A 58 -3.77 16.70 -13.81
CA ASP A 58 -4.74 17.35 -12.93
C ASP A 58 -4.05 18.28 -11.92
N GLN A 59 -4.30 19.58 -12.04
CA GLN A 59 -3.71 20.60 -11.13
C GLN A 59 -4.21 20.45 -9.69
N ALA A 60 -5.43 19.97 -9.46
CA ALA A 60 -5.95 19.77 -8.11
C ALA A 60 -5.26 18.57 -7.44
N ALA A 61 -5.08 17.47 -8.18
CA ALA A 61 -4.30 16.31 -7.72
C ALA A 61 -2.83 16.69 -7.46
N ARG A 62 -2.22 17.48 -8.34
CA ARG A 62 -0.86 18.02 -8.16
C ARG A 62 -0.73 18.84 -6.88
N ASN A 63 -1.67 19.74 -6.61
CA ASN A 63 -1.66 20.53 -5.38
C ASN A 63 -1.84 19.66 -4.14
N CYS A 64 -2.69 18.65 -4.22
CA CYS A 64 -2.86 17.65 -3.18
C CYS A 64 -1.56 16.88 -2.94
N HIS A 65 -0.90 16.42 -4.01
CA HIS A 65 0.38 15.71 -3.95
C HIS A 65 1.46 16.56 -3.26
N ILE A 66 1.64 17.80 -3.69
CA ILE A 66 2.61 18.74 -3.10
C ILE A 66 2.34 18.92 -1.59
N SER A 67 1.08 19.11 -1.20
CA SER A 67 0.71 19.26 0.23
C SER A 67 0.93 18.00 1.06
N ASN A 68 1.06 16.84 0.41
CA ASN A 68 1.36 15.55 1.02
C ASN A 68 2.83 15.11 0.95
N GLY A 69 3.72 15.98 0.48
CA GLY A 69 5.16 15.73 0.45
C GLY A 69 5.73 15.36 -0.91
N GLY A 70 4.92 15.47 -1.99
CA GLY A 70 5.29 15.13 -3.36
C GLY A 70 5.96 16.27 -4.14
N GLU A 71 6.44 17.33 -3.48
CA GLU A 71 7.10 18.45 -4.15
C GLU A 71 8.36 18.02 -4.95
N TRP A 72 9.11 17.07 -4.41
CA TRP A 72 10.32 16.50 -5.02
C TRP A 72 10.04 15.98 -6.43
N PHE A 73 8.89 15.32 -6.65
CA PHE A 73 8.49 14.72 -7.93
C PHE A 73 8.46 15.75 -9.07
N TYR A 74 8.01 16.97 -8.79
CA TYR A 74 7.89 18.04 -9.78
C TYR A 74 9.13 18.92 -9.90
N ASN A 75 9.93 19.02 -8.83
CA ASN A 75 11.06 19.95 -8.77
C ASN A 75 12.40 19.28 -9.04
N GLU A 76 12.54 17.99 -8.75
CA GLU A 76 13.82 17.27 -8.82
C GLU A 76 13.90 16.33 -10.02
N LEU A 77 12.75 15.82 -10.52
CA LEU A 77 12.71 14.89 -11.63
C LEU A 77 12.57 15.60 -12.98
N SER A 78 13.27 15.09 -14.00
CA SER A 78 13.00 15.47 -15.38
C SER A 78 11.62 14.96 -15.84
N PRO A 79 10.99 15.60 -16.86
CA PRO A 79 9.72 15.09 -17.39
C PRO A 79 9.77 13.62 -17.83
N GLY A 80 10.89 13.17 -18.39
CA GLY A 80 11.07 11.77 -18.78
C GLY A 80 11.19 10.80 -17.60
N ASP A 81 11.77 11.26 -16.48
CA ASP A 81 11.83 10.46 -15.26
C ASP A 81 10.45 10.38 -14.58
N GLN A 82 9.69 11.49 -14.58
CA GLN A 82 8.30 11.48 -14.10
C GLN A 82 7.45 10.51 -14.91
N GLU A 83 7.52 10.54 -16.24
CA GLU A 83 6.76 9.64 -17.12
C GLU A 83 7.10 8.18 -16.85
N ARG A 84 8.40 7.83 -16.77
CA ARG A 84 8.85 6.47 -16.46
C ARG A 84 8.32 5.99 -15.12
N MET A 85 8.40 6.80 -14.08
CA MET A 85 7.93 6.48 -12.75
C MET A 85 6.40 6.31 -12.71
N VAL A 86 5.67 7.17 -13.39
CA VAL A 86 4.20 7.05 -13.53
C VAL A 86 3.80 5.75 -14.23
N GLU A 87 4.51 5.33 -15.27
CA GLU A 87 4.23 4.04 -15.91
C GLU A 87 4.47 2.87 -14.95
N GLN A 88 5.54 2.88 -14.15
CA GLN A 88 5.76 1.86 -13.11
C GLN A 88 4.61 1.85 -12.07
N PHE A 89 4.14 3.02 -11.64
CA PHE A 89 3.04 3.11 -10.67
C PHE A 89 1.70 2.65 -11.24
N LYS A 90 1.44 2.85 -12.53
CA LYS A 90 0.23 2.34 -13.20
C LYS A 90 0.19 0.81 -13.23
N GLU A 91 1.33 0.15 -13.29
CA GLU A 91 1.42 -1.32 -13.26
C GLU A 91 1.16 -1.91 -11.85
N LEU A 92 1.28 -1.12 -10.78
CA LEU A 92 0.99 -1.59 -9.43
C LEU A 92 -0.49 -1.93 -9.27
N PRO A 93 -0.82 -3.14 -8.78
CA PRO A 93 -2.20 -3.52 -8.52
C PRO A 93 -2.78 -2.73 -7.33
N ILE A 94 -4.09 -2.49 -7.34
CA ILE A 94 -4.81 -1.92 -6.19
C ILE A 94 -4.90 -2.90 -5.03
N ALA A 95 -4.95 -4.18 -5.34
CA ALA A 95 -4.89 -5.26 -4.36
C ALA A 95 -4.14 -6.46 -4.94
N LEU A 96 -3.46 -7.20 -4.08
CA LEU A 96 -2.69 -8.39 -4.42
C LEU A 96 -3.11 -9.56 -3.53
N GLU A 97 -3.26 -10.75 -4.08
CA GLU A 97 -3.43 -12.00 -3.32
C GLU A 97 -2.18 -12.86 -3.44
N VAL A 98 -1.66 -13.32 -2.32
CA VAL A 98 -0.53 -14.25 -2.25
C VAL A 98 -0.97 -15.52 -1.55
N ASN A 99 -0.66 -16.68 -2.14
CA ASN A 99 -0.85 -17.99 -1.51
C ASN A 99 0.49 -18.45 -0.93
N HIS A 100 0.54 -18.66 0.37
CA HIS A 100 1.73 -19.12 1.08
C HIS A 100 1.36 -20.18 2.13
N ASN A 101 2.01 -21.33 2.10
CA ASN A 101 1.80 -22.44 3.04
C ASN A 101 0.31 -22.86 3.22
N GLY A 102 -0.45 -22.83 2.12
CA GLY A 102 -1.86 -23.22 2.09
C GLY A 102 -2.82 -22.17 2.66
N LYS A 103 -2.33 -21.00 3.06
CA LYS A 103 -3.10 -19.83 3.46
C LYS A 103 -3.11 -18.78 2.34
N LYS A 104 -4.16 -17.95 2.33
CA LYS A 104 -4.35 -16.82 1.41
C LYS A 104 -4.18 -15.50 2.13
N TYR A 105 -3.30 -14.66 1.61
CA TYR A 105 -3.02 -13.32 2.15
C TYR A 105 -3.38 -12.26 1.12
N GLY A 106 -4.23 -11.31 1.52
CA GLY A 106 -4.59 -10.15 0.72
C GLY A 106 -3.82 -8.93 1.15
N PHE A 107 -3.36 -8.15 0.19
CA PHE A 107 -2.68 -6.88 0.43
C PHE A 107 -3.49 -5.78 -0.24
N VAL A 108 -3.78 -4.72 0.49
CA VAL A 108 -4.43 -3.51 0.00
C VAL A 108 -3.89 -2.32 0.78
N HIS A 109 -3.80 -1.14 0.14
CA HIS A 109 -3.16 -0.01 0.79
C HIS A 109 -3.89 0.46 2.04
N GLY A 110 -5.16 0.88 1.94
CA GLY A 110 -5.85 1.55 3.05
C GLY A 110 -7.09 0.83 3.57
N HIS A 111 -7.93 0.32 2.67
CA HIS A 111 -9.26 -0.12 3.08
C HIS A 111 -9.85 -1.22 2.18
N ILE A 112 -10.69 -2.04 2.78
CA ILE A 112 -11.57 -2.99 2.10
C ILE A 112 -13.00 -2.75 2.62
N GLU A 113 -13.93 -2.38 1.72
CA GLU A 113 -15.31 -2.04 2.08
C GLU A 113 -16.12 -3.28 2.43
N GLN A 114 -15.94 -4.36 1.69
CA GLN A 114 -16.71 -5.60 1.87
C GLN A 114 -16.14 -6.45 3.02
N ASN A 115 -16.98 -7.28 3.64
CA ASN A 115 -16.57 -8.33 4.57
C ASN A 115 -16.35 -9.67 3.84
N ASP A 116 -16.06 -9.62 2.54
CA ASP A 116 -15.74 -10.77 1.70
C ASP A 116 -14.69 -10.35 0.67
N TRP A 117 -13.56 -11.06 0.64
CA TRP A 117 -12.45 -10.75 -0.26
C TRP A 117 -12.82 -10.92 -1.73
N ASN A 118 -13.64 -11.92 -2.05
CA ASN A 118 -14.04 -12.16 -3.43
C ASN A 118 -15.01 -11.08 -3.93
N GLU A 119 -15.89 -10.55 -3.08
CA GLU A 119 -16.75 -9.41 -3.42
C GLU A 119 -15.90 -8.15 -3.65
N PHE A 120 -14.91 -7.90 -2.79
CA PHE A 120 -13.97 -6.81 -2.94
C PHE A 120 -13.19 -6.93 -4.26
N ALA A 121 -12.61 -8.10 -4.56
CA ALA A 121 -11.83 -8.33 -5.78
C ALA A 121 -12.65 -8.16 -7.08
N ARG A 122 -13.98 -8.37 -7.01
CA ARG A 122 -14.90 -8.13 -8.13
C ARG A 122 -15.53 -6.74 -8.10
N ASN A 123 -15.17 -5.88 -7.15
CA ASN A 123 -15.80 -4.56 -6.91
C ASN A 123 -17.33 -4.64 -6.66
N GLU A 124 -17.81 -5.75 -6.13
CA GLU A 124 -19.24 -5.93 -5.81
C GLU A 124 -19.62 -5.16 -4.55
N GLY A 125 -20.83 -4.63 -4.52
CA GLY A 125 -21.41 -3.96 -3.34
C GLY A 125 -20.85 -2.57 -3.05
N VAL A 126 -19.97 -2.02 -3.91
CA VAL A 126 -19.49 -0.65 -3.77
C VAL A 126 -20.55 0.32 -4.29
N SER A 127 -20.76 1.40 -3.56
CA SER A 127 -21.66 2.47 -3.98
C SER A 127 -21.22 3.06 -5.32
N VAL A 128 -22.15 3.25 -6.24
CA VAL A 128 -21.90 3.91 -7.53
C VAL A 128 -21.35 5.34 -7.42
N PHE A 129 -21.36 5.90 -6.22
CA PHE A 129 -20.84 7.25 -5.93
C PHE A 129 -19.40 7.26 -5.40
N ARG A 130 -18.77 6.09 -5.22
CA ARG A 130 -17.38 5.95 -4.76
C ARG A 130 -16.61 5.09 -5.73
N ASP A 131 -15.46 5.58 -6.18
CA ASP A 131 -14.51 4.79 -6.94
C ASP A 131 -13.89 3.73 -6.01
N PRO A 132 -14.04 2.42 -6.34
CA PRO A 132 -13.50 1.34 -5.53
C PRO A 132 -11.99 1.43 -5.31
N ALA A 133 -11.24 1.84 -6.34
CA ALA A 133 -9.79 1.98 -6.24
C ALA A 133 -9.41 3.14 -5.29
N GLN A 134 -10.10 4.28 -5.41
CA GLN A 134 -9.90 5.41 -4.49
C GLN A 134 -10.24 5.02 -3.06
N LEU A 135 -11.33 4.27 -2.85
CA LEU A 135 -11.70 3.80 -1.52
C LEU A 135 -10.65 2.84 -0.94
N ALA A 136 -10.14 1.92 -1.75
CA ALA A 136 -9.09 0.99 -1.35
C ALA A 136 -7.77 1.69 -0.96
N MET A 137 -7.45 2.83 -1.60
CA MET A 137 -6.23 3.59 -1.32
C MET A 137 -6.40 4.63 -0.20
N TRP A 138 -7.57 5.27 -0.07
CA TRP A 138 -7.78 6.40 0.85
C TRP A 138 -8.66 6.08 2.07
N GLY A 139 -9.39 4.98 2.05
CA GLY A 139 -10.36 4.65 3.10
C GLY A 139 -9.69 4.30 4.43
N ARG A 140 -10.37 4.62 5.53
CA ARG A 140 -9.91 4.39 6.92
C ARG A 140 -11.00 3.80 7.80
N GLU A 141 -12.18 3.56 7.22
CA GLU A 141 -13.41 3.28 7.96
C GLU A 141 -13.33 1.96 8.74
N ARG A 142 -12.65 0.94 8.19
CA ARG A 142 -12.49 -0.37 8.85
C ARG A 142 -11.57 -0.30 10.08
N LEU A 143 -10.63 0.64 10.09
CA LEU A 143 -9.73 0.83 11.22
C LEU A 143 -10.47 1.34 12.45
N ASN A 144 -11.54 2.14 12.27
CA ASN A 144 -12.30 2.70 13.38
C ASN A 144 -13.09 1.60 14.11
N SER A 145 -12.76 1.36 15.39
CA SER A 145 -13.36 0.32 16.23
C SER A 145 -14.86 0.49 16.45
N ASP A 146 -15.37 1.72 16.36
CA ASP A 146 -16.78 2.02 16.59
C ASP A 146 -17.66 1.66 15.39
N ASN A 147 -17.04 1.35 14.26
CA ASN A 147 -17.74 0.96 13.04
C ASN A 147 -18.02 -0.55 13.01
N LEU A 148 -19.14 -0.96 13.61
CA LEU A 148 -19.54 -2.36 13.77
C LEU A 148 -19.94 -3.07 12.47
N GLN A 149 -20.04 -2.35 11.35
CA GLN A 149 -20.34 -2.97 10.05
C GLN A 149 -19.15 -3.77 9.51
N TYR A 150 -17.92 -3.43 9.92
CA TYR A 150 -16.71 -4.12 9.48
C TYR A 150 -16.37 -5.24 10.45
N THR A 151 -16.33 -6.45 9.93
CA THR A 151 -16.06 -7.69 10.65
C THR A 151 -15.01 -8.51 9.91
N HIS A 152 -14.83 -9.74 10.31
CA HIS A 152 -13.96 -10.70 9.64
C HIS A 152 -14.20 -10.74 8.13
N VAL A 153 -13.14 -10.62 7.33
CA VAL A 153 -13.18 -10.71 5.87
C VAL A 153 -13.16 -12.18 5.46
N LYS A 154 -14.26 -12.65 4.86
CA LYS A 154 -14.38 -14.02 4.38
C LYS A 154 -13.57 -14.24 3.10
N GLY A 155 -13.25 -15.50 2.81
CA GLY A 155 -12.59 -15.90 1.56
C GLY A 155 -11.08 -15.64 1.52
N ILE A 156 -10.51 -15.14 2.65
CA ILE A 156 -9.08 -14.91 2.82
C ILE A 156 -8.67 -15.15 4.28
N ASP A 157 -7.44 -15.62 4.51
CA ASP A 157 -6.97 -15.90 5.89
C ASP A 157 -6.54 -14.61 6.61
N ALA A 158 -5.89 -13.71 5.90
CA ALA A 158 -5.53 -12.39 6.43
C ALA A 158 -5.52 -11.30 5.35
N VAL A 159 -5.83 -10.06 5.75
CA VAL A 159 -5.68 -8.84 4.93
C VAL A 159 -4.66 -7.94 5.59
N ILE A 160 -3.61 -7.54 4.85
CA ILE A 160 -2.53 -6.69 5.32
C ILE A 160 -2.69 -5.30 4.72
N MET A 161 -2.67 -4.26 5.57
CA MET A 161 -2.96 -2.87 5.21
C MET A 161 -1.95 -1.89 5.81
N GLY A 162 -1.76 -0.76 5.11
CA GLY A 162 -0.96 0.40 5.51
C GLY A 162 -1.78 1.68 5.69
N HIS A 163 -1.32 2.79 5.07
CA HIS A 163 -2.01 4.09 4.93
C HIS A 163 -2.26 4.86 6.21
N THR A 164 -2.83 4.23 7.21
CA THR A 164 -3.14 4.89 8.47
C THR A 164 -2.06 4.57 9.50
N VAL A 165 -1.25 5.58 9.79
CA VAL A 165 -0.16 5.45 10.75
C VAL A 165 -0.69 5.15 12.14
N THR A 166 -0.16 4.09 12.75
CA THR A 166 -0.48 3.66 14.11
C THR A 166 0.80 3.55 14.96
N GLU A 167 0.67 3.68 16.27
CA GLU A 167 1.84 3.61 17.16
C GLU A 167 2.53 2.24 17.12
N LYS A 168 1.74 1.18 16.94
CA LYS A 168 2.20 -0.21 16.84
C LYS A 168 1.36 -0.96 15.82
N PRO A 169 1.90 -1.96 15.13
CA PRO A 169 1.09 -2.81 14.29
C PRO A 169 0.04 -3.51 15.16
N PHE A 170 -1.17 -3.65 14.65
CA PHE A 170 -2.22 -4.33 15.36
C PHE A 170 -3.13 -5.12 14.42
N LYS A 171 -3.88 -6.03 14.99
CA LYS A 171 -4.84 -6.89 14.32
C LYS A 171 -6.26 -6.59 14.78
N ARG A 172 -7.19 -6.50 13.82
CA ARG A 172 -8.62 -6.50 14.07
C ARG A 172 -9.27 -7.59 13.20
N ASP A 173 -9.92 -8.56 13.82
CA ASP A 173 -10.37 -9.78 13.13
C ASP A 173 -9.21 -10.46 12.38
N ASN A 174 -9.29 -10.56 11.04
CA ASN A 174 -8.20 -11.04 10.21
C ASN A 174 -7.52 -9.90 9.40
N CYS A 175 -7.72 -8.64 9.79
CA CYS A 175 -7.08 -7.49 9.18
C CYS A 175 -5.90 -7.02 10.03
N TYR A 176 -4.73 -6.87 9.39
CA TYR A 176 -3.47 -6.43 10.00
C TYR A 176 -3.13 -5.04 9.49
N TYR A 177 -2.91 -4.11 10.42
CA TYR A 177 -2.53 -2.72 10.15
C TYR A 177 -1.07 -2.56 10.52
N ILE A 178 -0.19 -2.38 9.53
CA ILE A 178 1.26 -2.45 9.71
C ILE A 178 2.00 -1.13 9.44
N ASP A 179 1.28 -0.06 9.08
CA ASP A 179 1.91 1.25 8.94
C ASP A 179 2.23 1.83 10.32
N THR A 180 3.50 1.90 10.64
CA THR A 180 4.02 2.45 11.88
C THR A 180 4.81 3.74 11.68
N GLY A 181 4.58 4.41 10.53
CA GLY A 181 5.14 5.72 10.25
C GLY A 181 6.64 5.71 9.97
N ALA A 182 7.09 4.83 9.08
CA ALA A 182 8.50 4.69 8.74
C ALA A 182 9.18 6.03 8.41
N VAL A 183 8.51 6.87 7.63
CA VAL A 183 9.01 8.20 7.23
C VAL A 183 8.86 9.25 8.36
N HIS A 184 7.95 9.08 9.30
CA HIS A 184 7.71 10.02 10.40
C HIS A 184 8.53 9.72 11.64
N TRP A 185 8.66 8.44 11.99
CA TRP A 185 9.24 7.99 13.27
C TRP A 185 10.37 6.98 13.08
N ALA A 186 10.83 6.76 11.84
CA ALA A 186 11.85 5.78 11.50
C ALA A 186 11.51 4.35 12.00
N THR A 187 10.22 4.02 12.10
CA THR A 187 9.73 2.72 12.54
C THR A 187 9.10 1.98 11.36
N LEU A 188 9.86 1.07 10.76
CA LEU A 188 9.38 0.20 9.69
C LEU A 188 8.94 -1.14 10.27
N THR A 189 7.66 -1.47 10.10
CA THR A 189 7.14 -2.80 10.42
C THR A 189 7.35 -3.73 9.24
N ILE A 190 7.95 -4.89 9.50
CA ILE A 190 8.00 -6.04 8.60
C ILE A 190 7.25 -7.16 9.30
N LEU A 191 6.20 -7.67 8.64
CA LEU A 191 5.37 -8.76 9.14
C LEU A 191 5.77 -10.05 8.43
N ASP A 192 6.23 -11.03 9.20
CA ASP A 192 6.48 -12.37 8.69
C ASP A 192 5.16 -13.16 8.62
N LEU A 193 4.78 -13.59 7.42
CA LEU A 193 3.53 -14.30 7.16
C LEU A 193 3.49 -15.68 7.83
N GLU A 194 4.61 -16.25 8.21
CA GLU A 194 4.67 -17.49 9.02
C GLU A 194 4.07 -17.27 10.43
N THR A 195 4.04 -16.03 10.90
CA THR A 195 3.54 -15.66 12.24
C THR A 195 2.08 -15.17 12.24
N VAL A 196 1.43 -15.13 11.07
CA VAL A 196 0.06 -14.63 10.85
C VAL A 196 -1.02 -15.69 11.00
#